data_ef749f351631567a5f5130bf86089b58
#
_entry.id   ef749f351631567a5f5130bf86089b58
#
_cell.length_a   1.000
_cell.length_b   1.000
_cell.length_c   1.000
_cell.angle_alpha   90.00
_cell.angle_beta   90.00
_cell.angle_gamma   90.00
#
_symmetry.space_group_name_H-M   'P 1'
#
loop_
_entity.id
_entity.type
_entity.pdbx_description
1 polymer ?
#
loop_
_entity_poly.entity_id
_entity_poly.type
_entity_poly.pdbx_seq_one_letter_code
_entity_poly.pdbx_strand_id
1 'polypeptide(L)'
;MADRRSTYEYEDLLACGRGELFGPGNAQLPLPPMLMFDRITHVSEEGGAHGKGQIKATLAVAGNPNCDWFFSCHFKDDPVMPGCLGLDGLWQLTGFFLGWLRAPGRGRALGVGEVKLTGMVLPTVRMLEYTVDIKRVILRKLKLGIGDGTLKADGEVIYSAN
;
A
#
# COMPACT_ATOMS: atom_id res chain seq x y z
N MET A 1 22.62 -6.75 -0.42
CA MET A 1 22.17 -5.33 -0.54
C MET A 1 20.66 -5.34 -0.70
N ALA A 2 19.95 -4.38 -0.05
CA ALA A 2 18.53 -4.20 -0.31
C ALA A 2 18.32 -3.85 -1.79
N ASP A 3 17.32 -4.47 -2.40
CA ASP A 3 16.96 -4.27 -3.79
C ASP A 3 16.26 -2.91 -3.94
N ARG A 4 16.78 -2.04 -4.79
CA ARG A 4 16.24 -0.69 -5.02
C ARG A 4 15.70 -0.49 -6.43
N ARG A 5 15.05 -1.50 -6.96
CA ARG A 5 14.30 -1.38 -8.22
C ARG A 5 13.16 -0.36 -8.09
N SER A 6 12.64 0.08 -9.20
CA SER A 6 11.48 0.98 -9.25
C SER A 6 10.14 0.24 -9.37
N THR A 7 10.16 -1.06 -9.62
CA THR A 7 8.96 -1.93 -9.75
C THR A 7 9.20 -3.25 -9.05
N TYR A 8 8.11 -3.84 -8.54
CA TYR A 8 8.14 -5.12 -7.84
C TYR A 8 6.94 -5.94 -8.24
N GLU A 9 7.19 -7.18 -8.66
CA GLU A 9 6.15 -8.12 -9.04
C GLU A 9 5.59 -8.87 -7.81
N TYR A 10 4.53 -9.63 -7.99
CA TYR A 10 3.84 -10.32 -6.89
C TYR A 10 4.77 -11.21 -6.06
N GLU A 11 5.66 -11.97 -6.69
CA GLU A 11 6.62 -12.82 -5.97
C GLU A 11 7.60 -12.01 -5.10
N ASP A 12 7.98 -10.82 -5.55
CA ASP A 12 8.81 -9.91 -4.75
C ASP A 12 8.06 -9.44 -3.50
N LEU A 13 6.76 -9.17 -3.62
CA LEU A 13 5.92 -8.75 -2.49
C LEU A 13 5.76 -9.89 -1.49
N LEU A 14 5.62 -11.13 -1.95
CA LEU A 14 5.59 -12.31 -1.10
C LEU A 14 6.93 -12.51 -0.39
N ALA A 15 8.04 -12.32 -1.10
CA ALA A 15 9.38 -12.36 -0.51
C ALA A 15 9.55 -11.28 0.58
N CYS A 16 9.03 -10.07 0.33
CA CYS A 16 8.98 -9.02 1.35
C CYS A 16 8.17 -9.46 2.58
N GLY A 17 7.01 -10.08 2.34
CA GLY A 17 6.16 -10.60 3.41
C GLY A 17 6.84 -11.70 4.25
N ARG A 18 7.71 -12.50 3.65
CA ARG A 18 8.50 -13.51 4.36
C ARG A 18 9.75 -12.94 5.06
N GLY A 19 10.00 -11.64 4.95
CA GLY A 19 11.18 -11.00 5.54
C GLY A 19 12.47 -11.17 4.73
N GLU A 20 12.38 -11.60 3.50
CA GLU A 20 13.54 -11.90 2.64
C GLU A 20 14.03 -10.66 1.88
N LEU A 21 13.13 -9.79 1.44
CA LEU A 21 13.48 -8.68 0.53
C LEU A 21 14.37 -7.63 1.21
N PHE A 22 14.03 -7.22 2.42
CA PHE A 22 14.77 -6.19 3.18
C PHE A 22 15.59 -6.78 4.33
N GLY A 23 15.52 -8.08 4.52
CA GLY A 23 16.25 -8.81 5.54
C GLY A 23 15.54 -8.91 6.89
N PRO A 24 16.02 -9.82 7.76
CA PRO A 24 15.40 -10.06 9.07
C PRO A 24 15.32 -8.81 9.94
N GLY A 25 14.17 -8.61 10.59
CA GLY A 25 13.96 -7.50 11.51
C GLY A 25 13.67 -6.15 10.83
N ASN A 26 13.60 -6.10 9.51
CA ASN A 26 13.29 -4.91 8.74
C ASN A 26 11.83 -4.90 8.25
N ALA A 27 11.46 -3.90 7.45
CA ALA A 27 10.12 -3.74 6.95
C ALA A 27 9.62 -4.99 6.21
N GLN A 28 8.40 -5.38 6.49
CA GLN A 28 7.71 -6.48 5.84
C GLN A 28 6.32 -6.02 5.39
N LEU A 29 5.90 -6.48 4.21
CA LEU A 29 4.49 -6.45 3.84
C LEU A 29 3.75 -7.58 4.56
N PRO A 30 2.44 -7.43 4.80
CA PRO A 30 1.66 -8.58 5.21
C PRO A 30 1.58 -9.59 4.07
N LEU A 31 1.40 -10.85 4.40
CA LEU A 31 1.12 -11.90 3.42
C LEU A 31 -0.38 -11.92 3.06
N PRO A 32 -0.77 -12.49 1.92
CA PRO A 32 -2.17 -12.71 1.61
C PRO A 32 -2.89 -13.49 2.74
N PRO A 33 -4.15 -13.18 3.04
CA PRO A 33 -5.03 -12.27 2.29
C PRO A 33 -4.96 -10.80 2.72
N MET A 34 -4.11 -10.41 3.68
CA MET A 34 -4.02 -9.05 4.18
C MET A 34 -3.21 -8.12 3.26
N LEU A 35 -2.38 -8.65 2.37
CA LEU A 35 -1.67 -7.87 1.36
C LEU A 35 -2.68 -7.20 0.41
N MET A 36 -2.64 -5.87 0.33
CA MET A 36 -3.68 -5.08 -0.34
C MET A 36 -3.35 -4.70 -1.79
N PHE A 37 -2.25 -5.17 -2.33
CA PHE A 37 -1.89 -4.96 -3.74
C PHE A 37 -1.08 -6.16 -4.26
N ASP A 38 -1.06 -6.33 -5.56
CA ASP A 38 -0.37 -7.45 -6.21
C ASP A 38 0.87 -7.04 -7.00
N ARG A 39 1.09 -5.73 -7.17
CA ARG A 39 2.24 -5.18 -7.85
C ARG A 39 2.55 -3.77 -7.38
N ILE A 40 3.83 -3.45 -7.19
CA ILE A 40 4.30 -2.07 -7.05
C ILE A 40 4.78 -1.61 -8.42
N THR A 41 4.12 -0.60 -8.97
CA THR A 41 4.34 -0.13 -10.34
C THR A 41 5.36 1.00 -10.41
N HIS A 42 5.63 1.67 -9.30
CA HIS A 42 6.57 2.79 -9.26
C HIS A 42 7.04 3.06 -7.83
N VAL A 43 8.35 3.26 -7.68
CA VAL A 43 8.96 3.80 -6.45
C VAL A 43 10.06 4.78 -6.86
N SER A 44 10.06 5.98 -6.28
CA SER A 44 11.09 6.99 -6.52
C SER A 44 11.31 7.88 -5.29
N GLU A 45 12.53 8.33 -5.05
CA GLU A 45 12.84 9.37 -4.05
C GLU A 45 12.54 10.78 -4.56
N GLU A 46 12.18 10.91 -5.84
CA GLU A 46 11.90 12.17 -6.51
C GLU A 46 10.46 12.20 -7.02
N GLY A 47 9.97 13.38 -7.33
CA GLY A 47 8.62 13.54 -7.87
C GLY A 47 7.53 13.42 -6.82
N GLY A 48 6.32 13.08 -7.28
CA GLY A 48 5.12 13.12 -6.45
C GLY A 48 4.65 14.56 -6.19
N ALA A 49 3.56 14.69 -5.46
CA ALA A 49 2.93 15.99 -5.21
C ALA A 49 3.80 16.96 -4.42
N HIS A 50 4.74 16.45 -3.64
CA HIS A 50 5.63 17.26 -2.78
C HIS A 50 7.10 17.27 -3.28
N GLY A 51 7.40 16.63 -4.40
CA GLY A 51 8.77 16.53 -4.92
C GLY A 51 9.73 15.73 -4.04
N LYS A 52 9.22 14.89 -3.15
CA LYS A 52 10.00 14.16 -2.14
C LYS A 52 9.88 12.64 -2.26
N GLY A 53 9.35 12.19 -3.36
CA GLY A 53 9.18 10.78 -3.67
C GLY A 53 7.73 10.35 -3.80
N GLN A 54 7.54 9.20 -4.41
CA GLN A 54 6.24 8.62 -4.69
C GLN A 54 6.34 7.11 -4.75
N ILE A 55 5.30 6.43 -4.29
CA ILE A 55 5.15 4.99 -4.48
C ILE A 55 3.74 4.68 -4.96
N LYS A 56 3.63 3.79 -5.93
CA LYS A 56 2.36 3.36 -6.55
C LYS A 56 2.27 1.85 -6.59
N ALA A 57 1.05 1.35 -6.40
CA ALA A 57 0.75 -0.06 -6.52
C ALA A 57 -0.63 -0.27 -7.13
N THR A 58 -0.87 -1.48 -7.64
CA THR A 58 -2.14 -1.88 -8.21
C THR A 58 -2.62 -3.17 -7.59
N LEU A 59 -3.94 -3.35 -7.56
CA LEU A 59 -4.61 -4.59 -7.19
C LEU A 59 -5.68 -4.90 -8.24
N ALA A 60 -5.57 -6.04 -8.90
CA ALA A 60 -6.66 -6.59 -9.69
C ALA A 60 -7.72 -7.15 -8.74
N VAL A 61 -8.97 -6.69 -8.83
CA VAL A 61 -10.04 -7.05 -7.88
C VAL A 61 -10.97 -8.11 -8.46
N ALA A 62 -11.60 -7.84 -9.58
CA ALA A 62 -12.60 -8.74 -10.17
C ALA A 62 -11.98 -10.13 -10.43
N GLY A 63 -12.56 -11.16 -9.83
CA GLY A 63 -12.09 -12.53 -9.96
C GLY A 63 -10.82 -12.87 -9.18
N ASN A 64 -10.31 -11.97 -8.35
CA ASN A 64 -9.14 -12.23 -7.52
C ASN A 64 -9.54 -13.01 -6.25
N PRO A 65 -9.09 -14.27 -6.08
CA PRO A 65 -9.44 -15.08 -4.92
C PRO A 65 -8.97 -14.48 -3.60
N ASN A 66 -7.92 -13.66 -3.59
CA ASN A 66 -7.45 -12.95 -2.39
C ASN A 66 -8.42 -11.87 -1.90
N CYS A 67 -9.41 -11.49 -2.71
CA CYS A 67 -10.45 -10.52 -2.34
C CYS A 67 -11.74 -11.21 -1.85
N ASP A 68 -11.90 -12.50 -2.04
CA ASP A 68 -13.15 -13.22 -1.73
C ASP A 68 -13.51 -13.15 -0.25
N TRP A 69 -12.53 -13.17 0.64
CA TRP A 69 -12.76 -13.20 2.07
C TRP A 69 -13.51 -11.96 2.58
N PHE A 70 -13.15 -10.77 2.14
CA PHE A 70 -13.85 -9.57 2.60
C PHE A 70 -15.17 -9.35 1.86
N PHE A 71 -15.27 -9.70 0.59
CA PHE A 71 -16.54 -9.61 -0.14
C PHE A 71 -17.59 -10.61 0.37
N SER A 72 -17.17 -11.79 0.86
CA SER A 72 -18.10 -12.81 1.37
C SER A 72 -18.72 -12.44 2.72
N CYS A 73 -18.04 -11.62 3.53
CA CYS A 73 -18.48 -11.31 4.89
C CYS A 73 -18.82 -9.83 5.13
N HIS A 74 -18.49 -8.98 4.19
CA HIS A 74 -18.70 -7.54 4.35
C HIS A 74 -19.40 -6.94 3.12
N PHE A 75 -20.70 -7.07 2.99
CA PHE A 75 -21.62 -7.73 3.89
C PHE A 75 -22.28 -8.91 3.19
N LYS A 76 -22.94 -9.81 3.93
CA LYS A 76 -23.73 -10.89 3.31
C LYS A 76 -24.77 -10.30 2.35
N ASP A 77 -24.74 -10.75 1.10
CA ASP A 77 -25.62 -10.29 0.01
C ASP A 77 -25.48 -8.81 -0.37
N ASP A 78 -24.47 -8.12 0.19
CA ASP A 78 -24.13 -6.73 -0.11
C ASP A 78 -22.60 -6.54 -0.05
N PRO A 79 -21.85 -7.10 -1.01
CA PRO A 79 -20.41 -7.13 -0.95
C PRO A 79 -19.79 -5.76 -1.26
N VAL A 80 -18.96 -5.29 -0.35
CA VAL A 80 -18.15 -4.08 -0.49
C VAL A 80 -16.84 -4.27 0.28
N MET A 81 -15.74 -3.86 -0.32
CA MET A 81 -14.45 -3.87 0.37
C MET A 81 -14.48 -2.93 1.58
N PRO A 82 -14.12 -3.41 2.79
CA PRO A 82 -14.00 -2.52 3.95
C PRO A 82 -13.08 -1.34 3.67
N GLY A 83 -13.53 -0.12 3.96
CA GLY A 83 -12.75 1.10 3.71
C GLY A 83 -11.42 1.13 4.45
N CYS A 84 -11.37 0.51 5.64
CA CYS A 84 -10.13 0.39 6.42
C CYS A 84 -9.04 -0.43 5.70
N LEU A 85 -9.41 -1.35 4.82
CA LEU A 85 -8.43 -2.15 4.06
C LEU A 85 -7.73 -1.33 2.98
N GLY A 86 -8.46 -0.44 2.30
CA GLY A 86 -7.85 0.50 1.36
C GLY A 86 -6.88 1.45 2.05
N LEU A 87 -7.25 1.94 3.24
CA LEU A 87 -6.35 2.75 4.07
C LEU A 87 -5.12 1.95 4.49
N ASP A 88 -5.31 0.70 4.91
CA ASP A 88 -4.19 -0.17 5.28
C ASP A 88 -3.21 -0.39 4.11
N GLY A 89 -3.73 -0.51 2.89
CA GLY A 89 -2.90 -0.58 1.69
C GLY A 89 -1.99 0.64 1.52
N LEU A 90 -2.47 1.83 1.83
CA LEU A 90 -1.65 3.06 1.81
C LEU A 90 -0.57 3.03 2.90
N TRP A 91 -0.88 2.53 4.10
CA TRP A 91 0.13 2.30 5.14
C TRP A 91 1.16 1.23 4.74
N GLN A 92 0.71 0.14 4.10
CA GLN A 92 1.60 -0.91 3.59
C GLN A 92 2.62 -0.33 2.60
N LEU A 93 2.18 0.54 1.69
CA LEU A 93 3.07 1.22 0.75
C LEU A 93 4.05 2.17 1.45
N THR A 94 3.58 2.92 2.43
CA THR A 94 4.44 3.82 3.20
C THR A 94 5.53 3.05 3.94
N GLY A 95 5.17 1.92 4.54
CA GLY A 95 6.12 1.02 5.20
C GLY A 95 7.11 0.40 4.23
N PHE A 96 6.64 -0.03 3.07
CA PHE A 96 7.51 -0.54 2.01
C PHE A 96 8.51 0.52 1.54
N PHE A 97 8.06 1.75 1.34
CA PHE A 97 8.92 2.86 0.94
C PHE A 97 10.07 3.09 1.93
N LEU A 98 9.80 3.03 3.24
CA LEU A 98 10.85 3.14 4.26
C LEU A 98 11.85 1.97 4.18
N GLY A 99 11.38 0.75 3.96
CA GLY A 99 12.24 -0.41 3.73
C GLY A 99 13.10 -0.25 2.46
N TRP A 100 12.49 0.25 1.41
CA TRP A 100 13.17 0.54 0.14
C TRP A 100 14.27 1.60 0.30
N LEU A 101 14.06 2.58 1.19
CA LEU A 101 15.09 3.55 1.60
C LEU A 101 16.16 2.95 2.52
N ARG A 102 16.08 1.67 2.84
CA ARG A 102 16.97 0.95 3.76
C ARG A 102 16.87 1.43 5.22
N ALA A 103 15.75 2.00 5.61
CA ALA A 103 15.49 2.29 7.02
C ALA A 103 15.41 0.97 7.81
N PRO A 104 16.23 0.81 8.86
CA PRO A 104 16.20 -0.40 9.66
C PRO A 104 14.98 -0.43 10.59
N GLY A 105 14.56 -1.64 10.94
CA GLY A 105 13.50 -1.86 11.90
C GLY A 105 12.14 -2.17 11.26
N ARG A 106 11.23 -2.64 12.11
CA ARG A 106 9.88 -3.04 11.71
C ARG A 106 8.94 -1.84 11.67
N GLY A 107 8.12 -1.77 10.63
CA GLY A 107 7.13 -0.72 10.46
C GLY A 107 5.91 -0.87 11.37
N ARG A 108 5.37 0.24 11.80
CA ARG A 108 4.06 0.34 12.48
C ARG A 108 3.36 1.60 12.01
N ALA A 109 2.07 1.49 11.70
CA ALA A 109 1.24 2.65 11.45
C ALA A 109 1.08 3.43 12.74
N LEU A 110 1.24 4.75 12.67
CA LEU A 110 1.12 5.63 13.83
C LEU A 110 -0.18 6.43 13.81
N GLY A 111 -0.70 6.73 12.64
CA GLY A 111 -1.94 7.49 12.54
C GLY A 111 -2.19 8.00 11.13
N VAL A 112 -3.28 8.71 10.99
CA VAL A 112 -3.73 9.41 9.80
C VAL A 112 -4.43 10.68 10.25
N GLY A 113 -4.28 11.77 9.51
CA GLY A 113 -4.92 13.04 9.84
C GLY A 113 -6.40 13.02 9.46
N GLU A 114 -6.68 12.95 8.17
CA GLU A 114 -8.05 12.89 7.65
C GLU A 114 -8.14 11.81 6.58
N VAL A 115 -9.23 11.05 6.60
CA VAL A 115 -9.57 10.10 5.55
C VAL A 115 -10.94 10.45 4.99
N LYS A 116 -11.03 10.60 3.68
CA LYS A 116 -12.30 10.77 2.96
C LYS A 116 -12.52 9.56 2.07
N LEU A 117 -13.65 8.90 2.27
CA LEU A 117 -14.12 7.79 1.46
C LEU A 117 -15.27 8.31 0.59
N THR A 118 -14.99 8.60 -0.67
CA THR A 118 -15.94 9.20 -1.61
C THR A 118 -16.53 8.20 -2.59
N GLY A 119 -16.10 6.94 -2.53
CA GLY A 119 -16.59 5.86 -3.36
C GLY A 119 -16.38 4.51 -2.70
N MET A 120 -16.82 3.47 -3.38
CA MET A 120 -16.80 2.09 -2.90
C MET A 120 -16.03 1.18 -3.85
N VAL A 121 -15.45 0.13 -3.30
CA VAL A 121 -14.87 -0.97 -4.09
C VAL A 121 -15.83 -2.14 -4.07
N LEU A 122 -16.48 -2.36 -5.21
CA LEU A 122 -17.40 -3.48 -5.43
C LEU A 122 -16.67 -4.64 -6.11
N PRO A 123 -17.22 -5.87 -6.08
CA PRO A 123 -16.59 -7.02 -6.74
C PRO A 123 -16.38 -6.87 -8.25
N THR A 124 -17.07 -5.94 -8.88
CA THR A 124 -16.98 -5.62 -10.31
C THR A 124 -15.87 -4.66 -10.67
N VAL A 125 -15.24 -4.01 -9.70
CA VAL A 125 -14.06 -3.16 -9.92
C VAL A 125 -12.93 -4.03 -10.52
N ARG A 126 -12.30 -3.54 -11.58
CA ARG A 126 -11.24 -4.26 -12.26
C ARG A 126 -9.89 -4.02 -11.59
N MET A 127 -9.56 -2.76 -11.36
CA MET A 127 -8.24 -2.37 -10.89
C MET A 127 -8.34 -1.27 -9.84
N LEU A 128 -7.67 -1.50 -8.69
CA LEU A 128 -7.36 -0.45 -7.73
C LEU A 128 -5.95 0.08 -8.00
N GLU A 129 -5.78 1.38 -7.87
CA GLU A 129 -4.48 2.04 -7.92
C GLU A 129 -4.25 2.82 -6.63
N TYR A 130 -3.23 2.40 -5.90
CA TYR A 130 -2.76 3.07 -4.69
C TYR A 130 -1.65 4.04 -5.06
N THR A 131 -1.68 5.25 -4.53
CA THR A 131 -0.59 6.22 -4.65
C THR A 131 -0.31 6.83 -3.29
N VAL A 132 0.96 6.86 -2.90
CA VAL A 132 1.43 7.63 -1.75
C VAL A 132 2.45 8.65 -2.25
N ASP A 133 2.14 9.93 -2.07
CA ASP A 133 3.05 11.04 -2.31
C ASP A 133 3.77 11.36 -1.01
N ILE A 134 5.07 11.18 -0.99
CA ILE A 134 5.88 11.36 0.21
C ILE A 134 6.00 12.84 0.55
N LYS A 135 5.66 13.16 1.77
CA LYS A 135 5.65 14.53 2.32
C LYS A 135 6.88 14.80 3.19
N ARG A 136 7.26 13.80 3.98
CA ARG A 136 8.41 13.89 4.88
C ARG A 136 8.96 12.52 5.23
N VAL A 137 10.27 12.41 5.26
CA VAL A 137 10.97 11.22 5.78
C VAL A 137 11.95 11.67 6.85
N ILE A 138 11.96 10.97 7.97
CA ILE A 138 12.93 11.13 9.05
C ILE A 138 13.67 9.80 9.22
N LEU A 139 15.00 9.81 9.06
CA LEU A 139 15.84 8.62 9.18
C LEU A 139 16.93 8.84 10.26
N ARG A 140 16.51 9.38 11.41
CA ARG A 140 17.39 9.56 12.58
C ARG A 140 17.12 8.44 13.60
N LYS A 141 17.16 8.73 14.90
CA LYS A 141 16.76 7.80 15.95
C LYS A 141 15.33 7.30 15.72
N LEU A 142 14.41 8.19 15.39
CA LEU A 142 13.07 7.85 14.88
C LEU A 142 13.16 7.67 13.36
N LYS A 143 12.59 6.59 12.84
CA LYS A 143 12.35 6.36 11.42
C LYS A 143 10.88 6.58 11.16
N LEU A 144 10.54 7.56 10.34
CA LEU A 144 9.17 7.97 10.11
C LEU A 144 8.98 8.38 8.65
N GLY A 145 7.93 7.89 8.04
CA GLY A 145 7.44 8.34 6.74
C GLY A 145 6.05 8.96 6.88
N ILE A 146 5.87 10.10 6.27
CA ILE A 146 4.58 10.80 6.19
C ILE A 146 4.29 11.04 4.71
N GLY A 147 3.08 10.73 4.29
CA GLY A 147 2.65 10.95 2.92
C GLY A 147 1.17 11.22 2.82
N ASP A 148 0.76 11.73 1.68
CA ASP A 148 -0.64 11.83 1.29
C ASP A 148 -0.98 10.64 0.39
N GLY A 149 -2.07 9.95 0.69
CA GLY A 149 -2.50 8.77 -0.02
C GLY A 149 -3.75 9.01 -0.85
N THR A 150 -3.81 8.35 -2.01
CA THR A 150 -5.02 8.27 -2.82
C THR A 150 -5.24 6.83 -3.28
N LEU A 151 -6.51 6.46 -3.39
CA LEU A 151 -6.94 5.20 -3.98
C LEU A 151 -7.92 5.50 -5.12
N LYS A 152 -7.64 4.91 -6.28
CA LYS A 152 -8.53 4.97 -7.44
C LYS A 152 -9.11 3.59 -7.72
N ALA A 153 -10.38 3.56 -8.08
CA ALA A 153 -11.03 2.37 -8.61
C ALA A 153 -11.41 2.64 -10.07
N ASP A 154 -10.84 1.84 -10.98
CA ASP A 154 -11.05 2.00 -12.43
C ASP A 154 -10.84 3.45 -12.91
N GLY A 155 -9.81 4.12 -12.39
CA GLY A 155 -9.44 5.48 -12.76
C GLY A 155 -10.11 6.61 -11.98
N GLU A 156 -11.10 6.32 -11.14
CA GLU A 156 -11.79 7.32 -10.33
C GLU A 156 -11.24 7.33 -8.88
N VAL A 157 -10.96 8.53 -8.38
CA VAL A 157 -10.52 8.69 -6.99
C VAL A 157 -11.68 8.36 -6.05
N ILE A 158 -11.47 7.39 -5.16
CA ILE A 158 -12.44 6.95 -4.16
C ILE A 158 -12.00 7.17 -2.72
N TYR A 159 -10.68 7.27 -2.47
CA TYR A 159 -10.14 7.59 -1.16
C TYR A 159 -9.11 8.70 -1.27
N SER A 160 -9.07 9.56 -0.26
CA SER A 160 -7.95 10.45 0.04
C SER A 160 -7.62 10.38 1.52
N ALA A 161 -6.33 10.40 1.85
CA ALA A 161 -5.83 10.34 3.22
C ALA A 161 -4.60 11.23 3.37
N ASN A 162 -4.45 11.86 4.54
CA ASN A 162 -3.26 12.65 4.86
C ASN A 162 -2.74 12.37 6.26
#